data_269738536a454a48252b80e43bac0e67
#
_entry.id   269738536a454a48252b80e43bac0e67
#
_cell.length_a   1.000
_cell.length_b   1.000
_cell.length_c   1.000
_cell.angle_alpha   90.00
_cell.angle_beta   90.00
_cell.angle_gamma   90.00
#
_symmetry.space_group_name_H-M   'P 1'
#
loop_
_entity.id
_entity.type
_entity.pdbx_description
1 polymer ?
#
loop_
_entity_poly.entity_id
_entity_poly.type
_entity_poly.pdbx_seq_one_letter_code
_entity_poly.pdbx_strand_id
1 'polypeptide(L)' 'MELVNLTEYLVKEILPEVEVKVNKIDSEGDTVIQVLVPNEYMSAVIGKSGKIANSIRTVVQAAAYNKKLGRVRINIDSL' A
#
# COMPACT_ATOMS: atom_id res chain seq x y z
N MET A 1 11.43 1.12 9.51
CA MET A 1 10.26 0.25 9.34
C MET A 1 10.26 -0.30 7.92
N GLU A 2 10.04 -1.59 7.80
CA GLU A 2 9.95 -2.22 6.48
C GLU A 2 8.75 -1.72 5.71
N LEU A 3 8.86 -1.65 4.37
CA LEU A 3 7.79 -1.09 3.54
C LEU A 3 6.47 -1.84 3.65
N VAL A 4 6.51 -3.17 3.73
CA VAL A 4 5.27 -3.95 3.89
C VAL A 4 4.60 -3.59 5.22
N ASN A 5 5.38 -3.51 6.28
CA ASN A 5 4.85 -3.15 7.59
C ASN A 5 4.31 -1.73 7.62
N LEU A 6 4.99 -0.80 6.97
CA LEU A 6 4.53 0.58 6.87
C LEU A 6 3.21 0.65 6.11
N THR A 7 3.13 -0.04 4.97
CA THR A 7 1.92 -0.04 4.16
C THR A 7 0.76 -0.65 4.94
N GLU A 8 1.00 -1.77 5.60
CA GLU A 8 -0.03 -2.41 6.41
C GLU A 8 -0.49 -1.50 7.54
N TYR A 9 0.45 -0.81 8.20
CA TYR A 9 0.10 0.13 9.24
C TYR A 9 -0.83 1.23 8.72
N LEU A 10 -0.50 1.81 7.56
CA LEU A 10 -1.31 2.88 6.99
C LEU A 10 -2.71 2.39 6.61
N VAL A 11 -2.80 1.21 6.01
CA VAL A 11 -4.11 0.65 5.65
C VAL A 11 -4.93 0.33 6.90
N LYS A 12 -4.30 -0.19 7.94
CA LYS A 12 -4.99 -0.51 9.20
C LYS A 12 -5.48 0.74 9.94
N GLU A 13 -4.85 1.88 9.74
CA GLU A 13 -5.36 3.12 10.30
C GLU A 13 -6.69 3.52 9.65
N ILE A 14 -6.89 3.15 8.39
CA ILE A 14 -8.13 3.42 7.66
C ILE A 14 -9.17 2.36 7.96
N LEU A 15 -8.76 1.11 8.04
CA LEU A 15 -9.63 -0.05 8.22
C LEU A 15 -9.15 -0.89 9.41
N PRO A 16 -9.30 -0.40 10.65
CA PRO A 16 -8.68 -1.04 11.81
C PRO A 16 -9.21 -2.43 12.13
N GLU A 17 -10.44 -2.73 11.76
CA GLU A 17 -11.04 -4.02 12.09
C GLU A 17 -11.24 -4.91 10.88
N VAL A 18 -10.64 -4.54 9.75
CA VAL A 18 -10.79 -5.28 8.50
C VAL A 18 -9.52 -6.08 8.25
N GLU A 19 -9.66 -7.35 7.93
CA GLU A 19 -8.52 -8.16 7.56
C GLU A 19 -8.02 -7.76 6.18
N VAL A 20 -6.77 -7.34 6.09
CA VAL A 20 -6.14 -6.97 4.84
C VAL A 20 -4.86 -7.78 4.66
N LYS A 21 -4.45 -7.96 3.42
CA LYS A 21 -3.19 -8.64 3.11
C LYS A 21 -2.29 -7.67 2.37
N VAL A 22 -1.02 -7.64 2.77
CA VAL A 22 -0.03 -6.81 2.12
C VAL A 22 1.15 -7.71 1.76
N ASN A 23 1.46 -7.77 0.48
CA ASN A 23 2.52 -8.63 -0.06
C ASN A 23 3.54 -7.79 -0.80
N LYS A 24 4.77 -8.27 -0.81
CA LYS A 24 5.84 -7.63 -1.54
C LYS A 24 6.28 -8.56 -2.67
N ILE A 25 6.36 -8.02 -3.88
CA ILE A 25 6.80 -8.76 -5.05
C ILE A 25 8.00 -8.03 -5.64
N ASP A 26 9.15 -8.68 -5.69
CA ASP A 26 10.35 -8.12 -6.28
C ASP A 26 10.56 -8.70 -7.67
N SER A 27 10.91 -7.83 -8.62
CA SER A 27 11.16 -8.23 -9.98
C SER A 27 12.14 -7.26 -10.64
N GLU A 28 13.31 -7.74 -10.99
CA GLU A 28 14.32 -7.01 -11.78
C GLU A 28 14.40 -5.51 -11.53
N GLY A 29 14.67 -5.13 -10.28
CA GLY A 29 14.84 -3.72 -9.91
C GLY A 29 13.55 -3.00 -9.58
N ASP A 30 12.41 -3.62 -9.81
CA ASP A 30 11.11 -3.07 -9.40
C ASP A 30 10.57 -3.83 -8.21
N THR A 31 9.94 -3.10 -7.31
CA THR A 31 9.25 -3.69 -6.18
C THR A 31 7.77 -3.29 -6.26
N VAL A 32 6.88 -4.26 -6.13
CA VAL A 32 5.45 -4.00 -6.07
C VAL A 32 4.95 -4.40 -4.69
N ILE A 33 4.29 -3.47 -4.02
CA ILE A 33 3.61 -3.77 -2.78
C ILE A 33 2.13 -3.89 -3.11
N GLN A 34 1.61 -5.09 -2.94
CA GLN A 34 0.23 -5.39 -3.26
C GLN A 34 -0.61 -5.36 -2.00
N VAL A 35 -1.65 -4.56 -2.02
CA VAL A 35 -2.59 -4.44 -0.90
C VAL A 35 -3.90 -5.09 -1.34
N LEU A 36 -4.32 -6.10 -0.59
CA LEU A 36 -5.57 -6.80 -0.89
C LEU A 36 -6.56 -6.56 0.24
N VAL A 37 -7.72 -6.03 -0.11
CA VAL A 37 -8.78 -5.74 0.84
C VAL A 37 -10.08 -6.37 0.34
N PRO A 38 -11.03 -6.68 1.24
CA PRO A 38 -12.34 -7.13 0.79
C PRO A 38 -12.97 -6.11 -0.15
N ASN A 39 -13.63 -6.61 -1.20
CA ASN A 39 -14.18 -5.74 -2.23
C ASN A 39 -15.08 -4.63 -1.68
N GLU A 40 -15.84 -4.93 -0.65
CA GLU A 40 -16.76 -3.96 -0.04
C GLU A 40 -16.06 -2.78 0.63
N TYR A 41 -14.74 -2.90 0.89
CA TYR A 41 -13.95 -1.83 1.51
C TYR A 41 -13.03 -1.11 0.54
N MET A 42 -13.07 -1.47 -0.74
CA MET A 42 -12.18 -0.86 -1.73
C MET A 42 -12.36 0.66 -1.80
N SER A 43 -13.60 1.12 -1.81
CA SER A 43 -13.86 2.56 -1.91
C SER A 43 -13.32 3.33 -0.71
N ALA A 44 -13.30 2.71 0.48
CA ALA A 44 -12.77 3.35 1.66
C ALA A 44 -11.25 3.54 1.58
N VAL A 45 -10.55 2.56 1.01
CA VAL A 45 -9.09 2.64 0.87
C VAL A 45 -8.68 3.57 -0.25
N ILE A 46 -9.44 3.59 -1.34
CA ILE A 46 -9.14 4.46 -2.47
C ILE A 46 -9.47 5.90 -2.13
N GLY A 47 -10.62 6.12 -1.47
CA GLY A 47 -11.05 7.44 -1.09
C GLY A 47 -11.62 8.23 -2.24
N LYS A 48 -12.14 9.42 -1.94
CA LYS A 48 -12.74 10.29 -2.94
C LYS A 48 -11.68 10.73 -3.94
N SER A 49 -11.93 10.47 -5.20
CA SER A 49 -11.00 10.82 -6.29
C SER A 49 -9.61 10.21 -6.11
N GLY A 50 -9.51 9.09 -5.40
CA GLY A 50 -8.25 8.40 -5.20
C GLY A 50 -7.32 9.05 -4.19
N LYS A 51 -7.80 10.00 -3.40
CA LYS A 51 -6.94 10.77 -2.50
C LYS A 51 -6.27 9.93 -1.41
N ILE A 52 -7.00 8.98 -0.85
CA ILE A 52 -6.44 8.15 0.23
C ILE A 52 -5.38 7.22 -0.35
N ALA A 53 -5.68 6.56 -1.46
CA ALA A 53 -4.71 5.69 -2.10
C ALA A 53 -3.45 6.45 -2.52
N ASN A 54 -3.61 7.65 -3.07
CA ASN A 54 -2.47 8.47 -3.46
C ASN A 54 -1.64 8.91 -2.26
N SER A 55 -2.27 9.18 -1.12
CA SER A 55 -1.55 9.52 0.11
C SER A 55 -0.72 8.33 0.60
N ILE A 56 -1.29 7.13 0.56
CA ILE A 56 -0.55 5.93 0.93
C ILE A 56 0.66 5.76 0.02
N ARG A 57 0.47 5.89 -1.29
CA ARG A 57 1.56 5.78 -2.25
C ARG A 57 2.67 6.79 -1.97
N THR A 58 2.29 8.02 -1.70
CA THR A 58 3.26 9.09 -1.44
C THR A 58 4.12 8.78 -0.23
N VAL A 59 3.50 8.34 0.87
CA VAL A 59 4.24 8.04 2.09
C VAL A 59 5.17 6.84 1.88
N VAL A 60 4.66 5.78 1.27
CA VAL A 60 5.46 4.56 1.07
C VAL A 60 6.59 4.82 0.09
N GLN A 61 6.34 5.56 -0.98
CA GLN A 61 7.38 5.88 -1.95
C GLN A 61 8.46 6.79 -1.36
N ALA A 62 8.08 7.72 -0.49
CA ALA A 62 9.06 8.55 0.20
C ALA A 62 9.95 7.71 1.11
N ALA A 63 9.37 6.75 1.83
CA ALA A 63 10.15 5.84 2.66
C ALA A 63 11.08 4.97 1.82
N ALA A 64 10.61 4.51 0.67
CA ALA A 64 11.43 3.72 -0.24
C ALA A 64 12.62 4.53 -0.77
N TYR A 65 12.37 5.78 -1.12
CA TYR A 65 13.42 6.67 -1.59
C TYR A 65 14.50 6.85 -0.52
N ASN A 66 14.10 7.04 0.72
CA ASN A 66 15.05 7.21 1.82
C ASN A 66 15.88 5.94 2.07
N LYS A 67 15.36 4.78 1.71
CA LYS A 67 16.08 3.51 1.83
C LYS A 67 16.91 3.19 0.59
N LYS A 68 16.91 4.08 -0.38
CA LYS A 68 17.63 3.92 -1.65
C LYS A 68 17.21 2.65 -2.40
N LEU A 69 15.96 2.31 -2.27
CA LEU A 69 15.39 1.20 -3.03
C LEU A 69 15.09 1.68 -4.46
N GLY A 70 14.98 0.75 -5.38
CA GLY A 70 14.61 1.07 -6.74
C GLY A 70 13.17 1.53 -6.82
N ARG A 71 12.56 1.41 -8.00
CA ARG A 71 11.17 1.80 -8.18
C ARG A 71 10.26 0.95 -7.29
N VAL A 72 9.36 1.60 -6.58
CA VAL A 72 8.36 0.93 -5.76
C VAL A 72 6.98 1.38 -6.19
N ARG A 73 6.12 0.40 -6.46
CA ARG A 73 4.72 0.65 -6.82
C ARG A 73 3.81 0.06 -5.75
N ILE A 74 2.68 0.71 -5.55
CA ILE A 74 1.67 0.20 -4.62
C ILE A 74 0.41 -0.08 -5.44
N ASN A 75 -0.03 -1.33 -5.45
CA ASN A 75 -1.26 -1.74 -6.10
C ASN A 75 -2.29 -2.10 -5.05
N ILE A 76 -3.49 -1.58 -5.16
CA ILE A 76 -4.60 -1.87 -4.26
C ILE A 76 -5.64 -2.63 -5.05
N ASP A 77 -6.00 -3.81 -4.57
CA ASP A 77 -6.93 -4.68 -5.28
C ASP A 77 -7.83 -5.40 -4.29
N SER A 78 -8.86 -6.05 -4.79
CA SER A 78 -9.78 -6.79 -3.96
C SER A 78 -9.28 -8.21 -3.72
N LEU A 79 -9.64 -8.74 -2.58
CA LEU A 79 -9.39 -10.14 -2.25
C LEU A 79 -10.21 -11.08 -3.12
#